data_b40e11d4bd55bfd3d7ac2750778e753e
#
_entry.id   b40e11d4bd55bfd3d7ac2750778e753e
#
_cell.length_a   1.000
_cell.length_b   1.000
_cell.length_c   1.000
_cell.angle_alpha   90.00
_cell.angle_beta   90.00
_cell.angle_gamma   90.00
#
_symmetry.space_group_name_H-M   'P 1'
#
loop_
_entity.id
_entity.type
_entity.pdbx_description
1 polymer ?
#
loop_
_entity_poly.entity_id
_entity_poly.type
_entity_poly.pdbx_seq_one_letter_code
_entity_poly.pdbx_strand_id
1 'polypeptide(L)'
;MGIPEADVRVDISASVDRVWELVSDITLMPGFSTELEAVEWAQGFDGPTLGAQFLGRNRHPAIGEWTTRSHIVAFDPPRVFGWAVGDPGNPAAIWRFELTPTADGTRLVYTAGIGPGRSGVSMMIERDPDRAEQIIRSRLRQFTTGMAATIAGIKELAENGAT
;
A
#
# COMPACT_ATOMS: atom_id res chain seq x y z
N MET A 1 -8.53 -19.97 3.57
CA MET A 1 -7.52 -19.35 4.44
C MET A 1 -7.03 -18.05 3.86
N GLY A 2 -6.85 -17.04 4.69
CA GLY A 2 -6.37 -15.76 4.25
C GLY A 2 -4.90 -15.78 3.85
N ILE A 3 -4.48 -14.75 3.16
CA ILE A 3 -3.07 -14.53 2.83
C ILE A 3 -2.33 -13.95 4.04
N PRO A 4 -1.00 -14.08 4.10
CA PRO A 4 -0.22 -13.41 5.15
C PRO A 4 -0.40 -11.90 5.07
N GLU A 5 -0.73 -11.27 6.19
CA GLU A 5 -1.04 -9.84 6.26
C GLU A 5 -0.35 -9.16 7.42
N ALA A 6 -0.15 -7.85 7.27
CA ALA A 6 0.27 -6.96 8.35
C ALA A 6 -0.58 -5.71 8.29
N ASP A 7 -0.82 -5.08 9.43
CA ASP A 7 -1.52 -3.80 9.44
C ASP A 7 -0.87 -2.83 10.43
N VAL A 8 -1.10 -1.56 10.18
CA VAL A 8 -0.72 -0.46 11.08
C VAL A 8 -1.90 0.50 11.14
N ARG A 9 -2.01 1.25 12.24
CA ARG A 9 -3.11 2.19 12.42
C ARG A 9 -2.66 3.44 13.14
N VAL A 10 -3.37 4.54 12.90
CA VAL A 10 -3.09 5.82 13.54
C VAL A 10 -4.39 6.62 13.64
N ASP A 11 -4.50 7.42 14.69
CA ASP A 11 -5.58 8.39 14.81
C ASP A 11 -5.06 9.75 14.35
N ILE A 12 -5.81 10.40 13.47
CA ILE A 12 -5.44 11.64 12.82
C ILE A 12 -6.44 12.73 13.19
N SER A 13 -5.94 13.88 13.64
CA SER A 13 -6.77 15.04 13.98
C SER A 13 -7.10 15.84 12.71
N ALA A 14 -7.81 15.22 11.80
CA ALA A 14 -8.27 15.82 10.55
C ALA A 14 -9.52 15.08 10.09
N SER A 15 -10.34 15.73 9.27
CA SER A 15 -11.56 15.15 8.77
C SER A 15 -11.30 13.95 7.86
N VAL A 16 -12.30 13.07 7.77
CA VAL A 16 -12.24 11.91 6.86
C VAL A 16 -11.99 12.37 5.42
N ASP A 17 -12.62 13.46 5.00
CA ASP A 17 -12.44 13.96 3.63
C ASP A 17 -11.01 14.42 3.39
N ARG A 18 -10.39 15.08 4.36
CA ARG A 18 -9.00 15.51 4.25
C ARG A 18 -8.05 14.32 4.15
N VAL A 19 -8.25 13.32 5.02
CA VAL A 19 -7.41 12.11 4.99
C VAL A 19 -7.61 11.35 3.68
N TRP A 20 -8.86 11.28 3.20
CA TRP A 20 -9.16 10.62 1.94
C TRP A 20 -8.40 11.25 0.76
N GLU A 21 -8.36 12.58 0.68
CA GLU A 21 -7.60 13.28 -0.37
C GLU A 21 -6.15 12.82 -0.41
N LEU A 22 -5.56 12.55 0.75
CA LEU A 22 -4.16 12.14 0.84
C LEU A 22 -3.97 10.66 0.49
N VAL A 23 -4.80 9.76 1.03
CA VAL A 23 -4.62 8.32 0.79
C VAL A 23 -4.97 7.93 -0.64
N SER A 24 -5.89 8.65 -1.29
CA SER A 24 -6.29 8.35 -2.67
C SER A 24 -5.39 9.00 -3.72
N ASP A 25 -4.42 9.81 -3.31
CA ASP A 25 -3.44 10.41 -4.22
C ASP A 25 -2.18 9.55 -4.25
N ILE A 26 -2.11 8.65 -5.23
CA ILE A 26 -0.98 7.72 -5.35
C ILE A 26 0.36 8.44 -5.57
N THR A 27 0.34 9.68 -6.09
CA THR A 27 1.57 10.43 -6.38
C THR A 27 2.31 10.86 -5.11
N LEU A 28 1.63 10.81 -3.95
CA LEU A 28 2.27 11.12 -2.67
C LEU A 28 3.04 9.92 -2.09
N MET A 29 2.73 8.71 -2.52
CA MET A 29 3.28 7.48 -1.94
C MET A 29 4.81 7.41 -1.97
N PRO A 30 5.51 7.78 -3.07
CA PRO A 30 6.97 7.72 -3.07
C PRO A 30 7.61 8.57 -1.97
N GLY A 31 6.98 9.67 -1.57
CA GLY A 31 7.50 10.55 -0.52
C GLY A 31 7.49 9.91 0.87
N PHE A 32 6.71 8.86 1.07
CA PHE A 32 6.61 8.16 2.36
C PHE A 32 7.35 6.81 2.36
N SER A 33 7.71 6.30 1.18
CA SER A 33 8.24 4.95 1.04
C SER A 33 9.76 4.97 0.86
N THR A 34 10.42 3.94 1.38
CA THR A 34 11.84 3.71 1.13
C THR A 34 12.06 2.77 -0.07
N GLU A 35 11.02 2.09 -0.52
CA GLU A 35 11.10 1.17 -1.66
C GLU A 35 10.52 1.77 -2.94
N LEU A 36 9.35 2.39 -2.84
CA LEU A 36 8.67 2.97 -3.99
C LEU A 36 9.30 4.31 -4.34
N GLU A 37 9.96 4.38 -5.50
CA GLU A 37 10.66 5.58 -5.93
C GLU A 37 9.81 6.50 -6.80
N ALA A 38 8.91 5.95 -7.60
CA ALA A 38 8.07 6.72 -8.52
C ALA A 38 6.76 5.99 -8.82
N VAL A 39 5.72 6.77 -9.06
CA VAL A 39 4.39 6.26 -9.43
C VAL A 39 3.84 7.12 -10.55
N GLU A 40 3.17 6.48 -11.51
CA GLU A 40 2.44 7.20 -12.56
C GLU A 40 1.19 6.41 -12.96
N TRP A 41 0.15 7.12 -13.41
CA TRP A 41 -1.03 6.44 -13.96
C TRP A 41 -0.64 5.73 -15.25
N ALA A 42 -1.18 4.52 -15.45
CA ALA A 42 -0.99 3.81 -16.70
C ALA A 42 -1.74 4.53 -17.82
N GLN A 43 -1.33 4.27 -19.06
CA GLN A 43 -1.96 4.89 -20.22
C GLN A 43 -3.47 4.66 -20.21
N GLY A 44 -4.23 5.73 -20.37
CA GLY A 44 -5.69 5.69 -20.36
C GLY A 44 -6.32 6.00 -19.01
N PHE A 45 -5.51 6.23 -17.98
CA PHE A 45 -6.00 6.57 -16.64
C PHE A 45 -5.37 7.87 -16.16
N ASP A 46 -6.14 8.67 -15.43
CA ASP A 46 -5.68 9.97 -14.94
C ASP A 46 -6.10 10.25 -13.50
N GLY A 47 -6.70 9.29 -12.82
CA GLY A 47 -7.12 9.46 -11.44
C GLY A 47 -7.66 8.18 -10.82
N PRO A 48 -7.91 8.20 -9.50
CA PRO A 48 -8.37 7.01 -8.79
C PRO A 48 -9.83 6.71 -9.08
N THR A 49 -10.08 5.49 -9.54
CA THR A 49 -11.41 4.94 -9.71
C THR A 49 -11.28 3.41 -9.74
N LEU A 50 -12.36 2.70 -9.51
CA LEU A 50 -12.34 1.23 -9.56
C LEU A 50 -11.88 0.78 -10.95
N GLY A 51 -10.89 -0.11 -10.98
CA GLY A 51 -10.33 -0.62 -12.21
C GLY A 51 -9.20 0.21 -12.81
N ALA A 52 -8.95 1.42 -12.30
CA ALA A 52 -7.82 2.22 -12.77
C ALA A 52 -6.51 1.52 -12.47
N GLN A 53 -5.51 1.77 -13.31
CA GLN A 53 -4.20 1.13 -13.19
C GLN A 53 -3.11 2.17 -13.04
N PHE A 54 -2.09 1.84 -12.24
CA PHE A 54 -0.92 2.69 -12.11
C PHE A 54 0.36 1.85 -12.05
N LEU A 55 1.47 2.48 -12.41
CA LEU A 55 2.78 1.84 -12.47
C LEU A 55 3.64 2.35 -11.33
N GLY A 56 4.34 1.45 -10.66
CA GLY A 56 5.28 1.79 -9.61
C GLY A 56 6.68 1.32 -9.96
N ARG A 57 7.68 2.15 -9.68
CA ARG A 57 9.08 1.77 -9.79
C ARG A 57 9.65 1.65 -8.38
N ASN A 58 10.22 0.49 -8.08
CA ASN A 58 10.64 0.11 -6.74
C ASN A 58 12.11 -0.26 -6.70
N ARG A 59 12.70 -0.13 -5.52
CA ARG A 59 14.07 -0.57 -5.25
C ARG A 59 14.18 -1.09 -3.82
N HIS A 60 14.90 -2.20 -3.66
CA HIS A 60 15.21 -2.75 -2.34
C HIS A 60 16.58 -3.43 -2.40
N PRO A 61 17.45 -3.24 -1.38
CA PRO A 61 18.80 -3.81 -1.42
C PRO A 61 18.83 -5.32 -1.62
N ALA A 62 17.88 -6.06 -1.06
CA ALA A 62 17.84 -7.52 -1.17
C ALA A 62 17.19 -8.03 -2.45
N ILE A 63 16.40 -7.19 -3.13
CA ILE A 63 15.57 -7.61 -4.27
C ILE A 63 16.07 -6.97 -5.58
N GLY A 64 16.62 -5.76 -5.50
CA GLY A 64 17.02 -4.97 -6.67
C GLY A 64 15.93 -3.99 -7.08
N GLU A 65 15.89 -3.65 -8.36
CA GLU A 65 14.89 -2.75 -8.93
C GLU A 65 13.83 -3.55 -9.67
N TRP A 66 12.57 -3.11 -9.53
CA TRP A 66 11.48 -3.75 -10.27
C TRP A 66 10.33 -2.75 -10.49
N THR A 67 9.54 -3.02 -11.51
CA THR A 67 8.34 -2.24 -11.85
C THR A 67 7.11 -3.07 -11.55
N THR A 68 6.10 -2.43 -10.96
CA THR A 68 4.82 -3.07 -10.68
C THR A 68 3.71 -2.38 -11.45
N ARG A 69 2.69 -3.16 -11.83
CA ARG A 69 1.43 -2.65 -12.32
C ARG A 69 0.38 -2.97 -11.27
N SER A 70 -0.31 -1.94 -10.82
CA SER A 70 -1.33 -2.09 -9.78
C SER A 70 -2.70 -1.74 -10.34
N HIS A 71 -3.72 -2.42 -9.81
CA HIS A 71 -5.12 -2.25 -10.20
C HIS A 71 -5.91 -1.84 -8.97
N ILE A 72 -6.68 -0.76 -9.06
CA ILE A 72 -7.54 -0.34 -7.96
C ILE A 72 -8.70 -1.34 -7.89
N VAL A 73 -8.78 -2.09 -6.80
CA VAL A 73 -9.76 -3.15 -6.60
C VAL A 73 -10.78 -2.82 -5.52
N ALA A 74 -10.54 -1.77 -4.72
CA ALA A 74 -11.47 -1.28 -3.71
C ALA A 74 -11.47 0.24 -3.76
N PHE A 75 -12.61 0.83 -3.98
CA PHE A 75 -12.76 2.27 -4.12
C PHE A 75 -14.14 2.69 -3.62
N ASP A 76 -14.20 3.07 -2.35
CA ASP A 76 -15.44 3.51 -1.69
C ASP A 76 -15.13 4.80 -0.92
N PRO A 77 -15.14 5.96 -1.59
CA PRO A 77 -14.85 7.25 -0.94
C PRO A 77 -15.89 7.60 0.11
N PRO A 78 -15.51 8.11 1.26
CA PRO A 78 -14.15 8.35 1.74
C PRO A 78 -13.66 7.28 2.73
N ARG A 79 -14.02 6.02 2.53
CA ARG A 79 -13.83 4.95 3.52
C ARG A 79 -12.79 3.92 3.17
N VAL A 80 -12.72 3.49 1.90
CA VAL A 80 -11.84 2.38 1.50
C VAL A 80 -11.16 2.70 0.18
N PHE A 81 -9.83 2.52 0.16
CA PHE A 81 -9.01 2.64 -1.04
C PHE A 81 -8.01 1.50 -1.04
N GLY A 82 -8.10 0.62 -2.04
CA GLY A 82 -7.21 -0.53 -2.09
C GLY A 82 -6.82 -0.91 -3.51
N TRP A 83 -5.67 -1.55 -3.63
CA TRP A 83 -5.18 -2.00 -4.92
C TRP A 83 -4.48 -3.35 -4.81
N ALA A 84 -4.47 -4.06 -5.93
CA ALA A 84 -3.78 -5.33 -6.10
C ALA A 84 -2.58 -5.12 -7.03
N VAL A 85 -1.43 -5.65 -6.65
CA VAL A 85 -0.20 -5.57 -7.44
C VAL A 85 -0.12 -6.78 -8.33
N GLY A 86 0.08 -6.56 -9.63
CA GLY A 86 0.11 -7.61 -10.64
C GLY A 86 -1.29 -8.00 -11.09
N ASP A 87 -1.50 -9.27 -11.35
CA ASP A 87 -2.81 -9.78 -11.79
C ASP A 87 -3.81 -9.74 -10.62
N PRO A 88 -4.93 -8.99 -10.73
CA PRO A 88 -5.92 -8.94 -9.65
C PRO A 88 -6.50 -10.29 -9.25
N GLY A 89 -6.53 -11.25 -10.18
CA GLY A 89 -6.98 -12.61 -9.91
C GLY A 89 -5.95 -13.48 -9.21
N ASN A 90 -4.69 -13.05 -9.22
CA ASN A 90 -3.58 -13.78 -8.59
C ASN A 90 -2.49 -12.77 -8.19
N PRO A 91 -2.79 -11.87 -7.25
CA PRO A 91 -1.91 -10.74 -6.99
C PRO A 91 -0.62 -11.12 -6.26
N ALA A 92 0.44 -10.35 -6.51
CA ALA A 92 1.68 -10.44 -5.75
C ALA A 92 1.51 -9.86 -4.35
N ALA A 93 0.72 -8.79 -4.25
CA ALA A 93 0.42 -8.12 -2.98
C ALA A 93 -0.91 -7.40 -3.07
N ILE A 94 -1.54 -7.18 -1.93
CA ILE A 94 -2.77 -6.39 -1.82
C ILE A 94 -2.55 -5.35 -0.74
N TRP A 95 -2.95 -4.09 -1.05
CA TRP A 95 -2.80 -2.97 -0.13
C TRP A 95 -4.15 -2.29 0.05
N ARG A 96 -4.46 -1.87 1.28
CA ARG A 96 -5.76 -1.24 1.55
C ARG A 96 -5.66 -0.22 2.67
N PHE A 97 -6.22 0.96 2.43
CA PHE A 97 -6.50 1.96 3.45
C PHE A 97 -7.97 1.89 3.83
N GLU A 98 -8.26 1.94 5.13
CA GLU A 98 -9.61 2.03 5.65
C GLU A 98 -9.67 3.23 6.59
N LEU A 99 -10.69 4.07 6.40
CA LEU A 99 -10.88 5.30 7.16
C LEU A 99 -12.18 5.21 7.94
N THR A 100 -12.09 5.50 9.24
CA THR A 100 -13.27 5.52 10.11
C THR A 100 -13.32 6.86 10.84
N PRO A 101 -14.45 7.60 10.76
CA PRO A 101 -14.60 8.83 11.52
C PRO A 101 -14.54 8.54 13.01
N THR A 102 -13.87 9.43 13.76
CA THR A 102 -13.82 9.39 15.22
C THR A 102 -14.33 10.70 15.78
N ALA A 103 -14.48 10.79 17.11
CA ALA A 103 -14.91 12.03 17.74
C ALA A 103 -13.98 13.20 17.45
N ASP A 104 -12.67 12.91 17.31
CA ASP A 104 -11.64 13.94 17.15
C ASP A 104 -11.04 14.00 15.74
N GLY A 105 -11.50 13.17 14.82
CA GLY A 105 -10.96 13.15 13.46
C GLY A 105 -11.18 11.85 12.73
N THR A 106 -10.10 11.15 12.39
CA THR A 106 -10.14 9.94 11.57
C THR A 106 -9.21 8.88 12.11
N ARG A 107 -9.68 7.63 12.16
CA ARG A 107 -8.81 6.47 12.35
C ARG A 107 -8.45 5.92 10.98
N LEU A 108 -7.16 5.82 10.71
CA LEU A 108 -6.63 5.28 9.46
C LEU A 108 -5.97 3.93 9.75
N VAL A 109 -6.42 2.90 9.04
CA VAL A 109 -5.82 1.56 9.09
C VAL A 109 -5.25 1.26 7.71
N TYR A 110 -3.99 0.84 7.68
CA TYR A 110 -3.32 0.46 6.44
C TYR A 110 -2.94 -1.00 6.53
N THR A 111 -3.46 -1.82 5.62
CA THR A 111 -3.26 -3.27 5.60
C THR A 111 -2.51 -3.66 4.34
N ALA A 112 -1.55 -4.57 4.47
CA ALA A 112 -0.82 -5.13 3.34
C ALA A 112 -0.82 -6.65 3.44
N GLY A 113 -1.03 -7.32 2.31
CA GLY A 113 -1.01 -8.77 2.24
C GLY A 113 -0.06 -9.26 1.16
N ILE A 114 0.60 -10.39 1.42
CA ILE A 114 1.43 -11.09 0.43
C ILE A 114 0.53 -12.08 -0.29
N GLY A 115 0.26 -11.82 -1.56
CA GLY A 115 -0.59 -12.68 -2.37
C GLY A 115 0.16 -13.87 -2.94
N PRO A 116 -0.56 -14.80 -3.58
CA PRO A 116 0.03 -16.01 -4.17
C PRO A 116 0.73 -15.76 -5.49
N GLY A 117 0.61 -14.57 -6.06
CA GLY A 117 1.18 -14.25 -7.36
C GLY A 117 2.70 -14.16 -7.35
N ARG A 118 3.28 -14.12 -8.54
CA ARG A 118 4.73 -14.05 -8.69
C ARG A 118 5.26 -12.73 -8.14
N SER A 119 6.29 -12.84 -7.29
CA SER A 119 6.93 -11.69 -6.63
C SER A 119 8.36 -12.04 -6.24
N GLY A 120 9.10 -11.06 -5.70
CA GLY A 120 10.41 -11.34 -5.12
C GLY A 120 10.33 -12.37 -4.01
N VAL A 121 9.27 -12.31 -3.20
CA VAL A 121 9.04 -13.27 -2.13
C VAL A 121 8.82 -14.69 -2.68
N SER A 122 7.94 -14.85 -3.68
CA SER A 122 7.69 -16.17 -4.25
C SER A 122 8.94 -16.75 -4.89
N MET A 123 9.77 -15.92 -5.52
CA MET A 123 11.03 -16.36 -6.12
C MET A 123 12.04 -16.83 -5.07
N MET A 124 12.11 -16.11 -3.95
CA MET A 124 12.97 -16.52 -2.83
C MET A 124 12.52 -17.85 -2.24
N ILE A 125 11.21 -18.05 -2.10
CA ILE A 125 10.64 -19.30 -1.60
C ILE A 125 10.94 -20.46 -2.55
N GLU A 126 10.85 -20.23 -3.86
CA GLU A 126 11.18 -21.25 -4.85
C GLU A 126 12.65 -21.72 -4.73
N ARG A 127 13.53 -20.78 -4.40
CA ARG A 127 14.97 -21.10 -4.23
C ARG A 127 15.26 -21.85 -2.93
N ASP A 128 14.48 -21.59 -1.89
CA ASP A 128 14.70 -22.16 -0.56
C ASP A 128 13.35 -22.39 0.15
N PRO A 129 12.62 -23.45 -0.29
CA PRO A 129 11.29 -23.72 0.26
C PRO A 129 11.26 -23.97 1.76
N ASP A 130 12.34 -24.47 2.32
CA ASP A 130 12.42 -24.77 3.75
C ASP A 130 12.42 -23.50 4.61
N ARG A 131 12.70 -22.35 4.00
CA ARG A 131 12.71 -21.05 4.68
C ARG A 131 11.50 -20.20 4.34
N ALA A 132 10.47 -20.77 3.70
CA ALA A 132 9.30 -20.02 3.25
C ALA A 132 8.68 -19.17 4.35
N GLU A 133 8.45 -19.78 5.53
CA GLU A 133 7.83 -19.08 6.65
C GLU A 133 8.68 -17.89 7.13
N GLN A 134 10.01 -18.08 7.21
CA GLN A 134 10.93 -17.02 7.61
C GLN A 134 10.97 -15.90 6.58
N ILE A 135 10.96 -16.24 5.30
CA ILE A 135 10.95 -15.26 4.19
C ILE A 135 9.70 -14.39 4.27
N ILE A 136 8.54 -15.02 4.44
CA ILE A 136 7.26 -14.31 4.56
C ILE A 136 7.26 -13.39 5.78
N ARG A 137 7.69 -13.89 6.92
CA ARG A 137 7.74 -13.12 8.17
C ARG A 137 8.67 -11.92 8.04
N SER A 138 9.82 -12.09 7.40
CA SER A 138 10.78 -11.02 7.15
C SER A 138 10.17 -9.93 6.25
N ARG A 139 9.46 -10.35 5.20
CA ARG A 139 8.82 -9.39 4.28
C ARG A 139 7.70 -8.61 4.97
N LEU A 140 6.91 -9.28 5.80
CA LEU A 140 5.86 -8.60 6.57
C LEU A 140 6.44 -7.56 7.53
N ARG A 141 7.59 -7.84 8.14
CA ARG A 141 8.27 -6.84 8.98
C ARG A 141 8.71 -5.63 8.16
N GLN A 142 9.22 -5.84 6.95
CA GLN A 142 9.58 -4.75 6.04
C GLN A 142 8.34 -3.92 5.66
N PHE A 143 7.23 -4.58 5.37
CA PHE A 143 5.96 -3.92 5.09
C PHE A 143 5.54 -3.06 6.29
N THR A 144 5.55 -3.64 7.49
CA THR A 144 5.13 -2.93 8.70
C THR A 144 5.95 -1.66 8.93
N THR A 145 7.26 -1.73 8.75
CA THR A 145 8.15 -0.57 8.89
C THR A 145 7.81 0.51 7.86
N GLY A 146 7.66 0.12 6.60
CA GLY A 146 7.31 1.06 5.52
C GLY A 146 5.92 1.66 5.69
N MET A 147 4.96 0.83 6.08
CA MET A 147 3.58 1.28 6.29
C MET A 147 3.47 2.25 7.46
N ALA A 148 4.21 2.01 8.54
CA ALA A 148 4.24 2.92 9.68
C ALA A 148 4.76 4.30 9.27
N ALA A 149 5.80 4.35 8.44
CA ALA A 149 6.33 5.61 7.91
C ALA A 149 5.29 6.30 7.02
N THR A 150 4.57 5.53 6.19
CA THR A 150 3.55 6.07 5.29
C THR A 150 2.41 6.72 6.08
N ILE A 151 1.84 6.03 7.06
CA ILE A 151 0.72 6.61 7.81
C ILE A 151 1.16 7.77 8.69
N ALA A 152 2.40 7.75 9.20
CA ALA A 152 2.95 8.89 9.94
C ALA A 152 3.08 10.12 9.03
N GLY A 153 3.52 9.93 7.79
CA GLY A 153 3.60 11.01 6.80
C GLY A 153 2.23 11.56 6.43
N ILE A 154 1.25 10.69 6.24
CA ILE A 154 -0.13 11.10 5.96
C ILE A 154 -0.69 11.91 7.13
N LYS A 155 -0.49 11.44 8.36
CA LYS A 155 -0.94 12.16 9.57
C LYS A 155 -0.33 13.55 9.64
N GLU A 156 0.98 13.65 9.41
CA GLU A 156 1.67 14.94 9.45
C GLU A 156 1.09 15.91 8.40
N LEU A 157 0.90 15.46 7.17
CA LEU A 157 0.32 16.30 6.12
C LEU A 157 -1.12 16.69 6.44
N ALA A 158 -1.92 15.75 6.94
CA ALA A 158 -3.33 16.02 7.23
C ALA A 158 -3.48 17.05 8.37
N GLU A 159 -2.66 16.94 9.41
CA GLU A 159 -2.77 17.80 10.59
C GLU A 159 -2.11 19.16 10.38
N ASN A 160 -1.06 19.24 9.58
CA ASN A 160 -0.29 20.47 9.38
C ASN A 160 -0.64 21.21 8.10
N GLY A 161 -1.24 20.55 7.13
CA GLY A 161 -1.65 21.14 5.87
C GLY A 161 -3.07 21.66 5.84
N ALA A 162 -3.64 21.98 6.96
CA ALA A 162 -5.07 22.24 7.12
C ALA A 162 -5.55 23.62 6.63
N THR A 163 -4.82 24.29 5.80
CA THR A 163 -5.27 25.59 5.25
C THR A 163 -5.83 25.42 3.86
#